data_7147d5d2050b47f5e02b10a4f808eafd
#
_entry.id   7147d5d2050b47f5e02b10a4f808eafd
#
_cell.length_a   1.000
_cell.length_b   1.000
_cell.length_c   1.000
_cell.angle_alpha   90.00
_cell.angle_beta   90.00
_cell.angle_gamma   90.00
#
_symmetry.space_group_name_H-M   'P 1'
#
loop_
_entity.id
_entity.type
_entity.pdbx_description
1 polymer ?
#
loop_
_entity_poly.entity_id
_entity_poly.type
_entity_poly.pdbx_seq_one_letter_code
_entity_poly.pdbx_strand_id
1 'polypeptide(L)'
;PGERSIGLAEQAGSFKPGSNAVELILDNGEKVVLDGKGKRIGNDVVSGIRDDSLRGLTYVQAQVNESKELVYNTLKVPTGGFYQLELADGTKVWLNSESELRFPVRFAVNGRNVYLKGEAYFQVKRDTMSPFRVYLNESSVTVLGTSFNIKAYKDEENIYTTLVEGSVRFSEERGGEQIVLQPGMQSVWNVESGK
;
A
#
# COMPACT_ATOMS: atom_id res chain seq x y z
N PRO A 1 2.90 10.68 36.72
CA PRO A 1 2.89 11.02 35.33
C PRO A 1 3.47 9.84 34.56
N GLY A 2 2.63 9.06 33.93
CA GLY A 2 3.00 7.83 33.23
C GLY A 2 2.80 8.04 31.74
N GLU A 3 3.89 8.02 31.03
CA GLU A 3 3.93 7.94 29.57
C GLU A 3 3.31 6.62 29.14
N ARG A 4 2.21 6.67 28.41
CA ARG A 4 1.69 5.53 27.66
C ARG A 4 2.32 5.58 26.28
N SER A 5 3.44 4.90 26.12
CA SER A 5 3.95 4.54 24.80
C SER A 5 2.95 3.60 24.12
N ILE A 6 2.41 4.03 23.01
CA ILE A 6 1.53 3.23 22.16
C ILE A 6 2.42 2.19 21.47
N GLY A 7 2.47 1.00 22.01
CA GLY A 7 3.21 -0.14 21.48
C GLY A 7 2.53 -0.71 20.24
N LEU A 8 2.73 -0.12 19.08
CA LEU A 8 2.34 -0.68 17.76
C LEU A 8 3.40 -1.62 17.17
N ALA A 9 4.50 -1.85 17.87
CA ALA A 9 5.64 -2.63 17.35
C ALA A 9 5.72 -4.09 17.84
N GLU A 10 4.80 -4.57 18.69
CA GLU A 10 4.94 -5.86 19.37
C GLU A 10 3.91 -6.94 18.99
N GLN A 11 3.13 -6.77 17.92
CA GLN A 11 2.25 -7.83 17.42
C GLN A 11 2.70 -8.38 16.06
N ALA A 12 3.96 -8.72 15.92
CA ALA A 12 4.37 -9.68 14.89
C ALA A 12 3.95 -11.09 15.32
N GLY A 13 2.65 -11.32 15.40
CA GLY A 13 2.09 -12.64 15.62
C GLY A 13 2.36 -13.54 14.43
N SER A 14 2.93 -14.72 14.68
CA SER A 14 3.14 -15.74 13.66
C SER A 14 1.80 -16.05 12.96
N PHE A 15 1.73 -15.71 11.68
CA PHE A 15 0.59 -16.00 10.82
C PHE A 15 0.42 -17.52 10.69
N LYS A 16 -0.74 -18.07 11.09
CA LYS A 16 -1.12 -19.46 10.81
C LYS A 16 -1.92 -19.49 9.51
N PRO A 17 -1.45 -20.19 8.45
CA PRO A 17 -2.25 -20.35 7.24
C PRO A 17 -3.52 -21.17 7.55
N GLY A 18 -4.65 -20.52 7.51
CA GLY A 18 -5.98 -21.13 7.45
C GLY A 18 -6.61 -20.81 6.09
N SER A 19 -7.90 -21.10 5.90
CA SER A 19 -8.67 -20.74 4.70
C SER A 19 -8.69 -19.23 4.38
N ASN A 20 -8.05 -18.40 5.19
CA ASN A 20 -7.90 -16.95 5.11
C ASN A 20 -6.40 -16.56 4.99
N ALA A 21 -5.69 -17.08 4.02
CA ALA A 21 -4.29 -16.73 3.80
C ALA A 21 -4.16 -15.43 2.98
N VAL A 22 -3.07 -14.70 3.21
CA VAL A 22 -2.71 -13.56 2.36
C VAL A 22 -2.35 -14.07 0.97
N GLU A 23 -2.92 -13.47 -0.07
CA GLU A 23 -2.74 -13.88 -1.45
C GLU A 23 -2.05 -12.77 -2.26
N LEU A 24 -1.03 -13.16 -3.02
CA LEU A 24 -0.48 -12.34 -4.09
C LEU A 24 -1.02 -12.83 -5.43
N ILE A 25 -1.73 -11.95 -6.14
CA ILE A 25 -2.24 -12.21 -7.50
C ILE A 25 -1.28 -11.55 -8.47
N LEU A 26 -0.64 -12.36 -9.30
CA LEU A 26 0.28 -11.90 -10.34
C LEU A 26 -0.49 -11.34 -11.55
N ASP A 27 0.19 -10.62 -12.42
CA ASP A 27 -0.39 -10.01 -13.63
C ASP A 27 -1.05 -11.04 -14.57
N ASN A 28 -0.51 -12.26 -14.63
CA ASN A 28 -1.06 -13.38 -15.39
C ASN A 28 -2.28 -14.05 -14.74
N GLY A 29 -2.75 -13.54 -13.59
CA GLY A 29 -3.86 -14.08 -12.80
C GLY A 29 -3.48 -15.25 -11.87
N GLU A 30 -2.23 -15.69 -11.85
CA GLU A 30 -1.75 -16.71 -10.92
C GLU A 30 -1.85 -16.20 -9.47
N LYS A 31 -2.37 -17.06 -8.59
CA LYS A 31 -2.50 -16.77 -7.15
C LYS A 31 -1.43 -17.50 -6.37
N VAL A 32 -0.69 -16.76 -5.58
CA VAL A 32 0.35 -17.28 -4.70
C VAL A 32 -0.04 -17.01 -3.25
N VAL A 33 -0.13 -18.05 -2.44
CA VAL A 33 -0.34 -17.92 -1.00
C VAL A 33 0.99 -17.54 -0.35
N LEU A 34 0.96 -16.48 0.47
CA LEU A 34 2.11 -15.98 1.21
C LEU A 34 2.11 -16.59 2.61
N ASP A 35 3.14 -17.35 2.94
CA ASP A 35 3.29 -18.07 4.22
C ASP A 35 4.52 -17.65 5.04
N GLY A 36 5.24 -16.61 4.57
CA GLY A 36 6.41 -16.06 5.24
C GLY A 36 7.65 -16.96 5.22
N LYS A 37 7.66 -18.03 4.44
CA LYS A 37 8.76 -19.03 4.45
C LYS A 37 9.95 -18.72 3.53
N GLY A 38 10.07 -17.49 3.08
CA GLY A 38 11.20 -17.05 2.26
C GLY A 38 11.17 -17.58 0.83
N LYS A 39 9.98 -17.93 0.31
CA LYS A 39 9.80 -18.45 -1.04
C LYS A 39 10.08 -17.35 -2.09
N ARG A 40 10.86 -17.69 -3.12
CA ARG A 40 10.94 -16.88 -4.33
C ARG A 40 9.66 -17.07 -5.15
N ILE A 41 9.04 -15.95 -5.54
CA ILE A 41 7.79 -15.93 -6.29
C ILE A 41 8.09 -15.32 -7.67
N GLY A 42 7.55 -15.93 -8.72
CA GLY A 42 7.65 -15.45 -10.10
C GLY A 42 8.58 -16.28 -10.98
N ASN A 43 8.38 -16.12 -12.27
CA ASN A 43 9.21 -16.66 -13.36
C ASN A 43 10.20 -15.58 -13.84
N ASP A 44 10.96 -15.86 -14.87
CA ASP A 44 12.11 -15.05 -15.35
C ASP A 44 11.83 -13.55 -15.61
N VAL A 45 10.57 -13.15 -15.75
CA VAL A 45 10.16 -11.75 -15.97
C VAL A 45 9.98 -10.97 -14.67
N VAL A 46 9.73 -11.67 -13.56
CA VAL A 46 9.50 -11.09 -12.23
C VAL A 46 10.45 -11.72 -11.20
N SER A 47 11.73 -11.79 -11.57
CA SER A 47 12.76 -12.29 -10.65
C SER A 47 13.08 -11.24 -9.59
N GLY A 48 12.68 -11.49 -8.34
CA GLY A 48 13.04 -10.61 -7.24
C GLY A 48 11.96 -10.40 -6.20
N ILE A 49 10.84 -11.14 -6.29
CA ILE A 49 9.83 -11.14 -5.24
C ILE A 49 10.23 -12.17 -4.19
N ARG A 50 10.30 -11.74 -2.93
CA ARG A 50 10.56 -12.59 -1.77
C ARG A 50 9.49 -12.40 -0.72
N ASP A 51 8.96 -13.50 -0.23
CA ASP A 51 8.10 -13.55 0.94
C ASP A 51 8.94 -13.97 2.15
N ASP A 52 9.13 -13.07 3.10
CA ASP A 52 9.97 -13.25 4.28
C ASP A 52 9.18 -12.99 5.56
N SER A 53 9.32 -13.85 6.56
CA SER A 53 8.55 -13.75 7.82
C SER A 53 8.84 -12.50 8.65
N LEU A 54 10.00 -11.86 8.44
CA LEU A 54 10.41 -10.67 9.18
C LEU A 54 10.15 -9.37 8.41
N ARG A 55 10.22 -9.42 7.06
CA ARG A 55 10.12 -8.25 6.19
C ARG A 55 8.83 -8.21 5.36
N GLY A 56 8.05 -9.30 5.39
CA GLY A 56 6.90 -9.46 4.52
C GLY A 56 7.31 -9.65 3.06
N LEU A 57 6.47 -9.20 2.13
CA LEU A 57 6.74 -9.27 0.71
C LEU A 57 7.69 -8.15 0.30
N THR A 58 8.78 -8.50 -0.35
CA THR A 58 9.80 -7.54 -0.81
C THR A 58 10.00 -7.67 -2.32
N TYR A 59 9.96 -6.53 -3.01
CA TYR A 59 10.30 -6.41 -4.42
C TYR A 59 11.74 -5.90 -4.56
N VAL A 60 12.66 -6.79 -4.88
CA VAL A 60 14.03 -6.39 -5.21
C VAL A 60 14.02 -5.90 -6.66
N GLN A 61 14.58 -4.71 -6.88
CA GLN A 61 14.69 -4.13 -8.22
C GLN A 61 15.49 -5.09 -9.12
N ALA A 62 14.78 -5.92 -9.89
CA ALA A 62 15.40 -6.72 -10.92
C ALA A 62 15.87 -5.79 -12.04
N GLN A 63 17.04 -6.06 -12.62
CA GLN A 63 17.43 -5.52 -13.92
C GLN A 63 16.47 -6.10 -14.97
N VAL A 64 15.30 -5.53 -15.08
CA VAL A 64 14.31 -5.94 -16.08
C VAL A 64 14.65 -5.17 -17.35
N ASN A 65 14.87 -5.92 -18.43
CA ASN A 65 14.89 -5.35 -19.77
C ASN A 65 13.75 -4.34 -19.93
N GLU A 66 13.99 -3.25 -20.62
CA GLU A 66 13.08 -2.12 -20.85
C GLU A 66 11.78 -2.52 -21.58
N SER A 67 10.98 -3.43 -20.99
CA SER A 67 9.64 -3.66 -21.48
C SER A 67 8.81 -2.40 -21.22
N LYS A 68 8.16 -1.88 -22.24
CA LYS A 68 7.41 -0.62 -22.21
C LYS A 68 6.14 -0.71 -21.33
N GLU A 69 5.67 -1.89 -21.00
CA GLU A 69 4.43 -2.09 -20.24
C GLU A 69 4.70 -2.30 -18.76
N LEU A 70 3.87 -1.67 -17.93
CA LEU A 70 3.90 -1.85 -16.48
C LEU A 70 3.14 -3.12 -16.11
N VAL A 71 3.80 -4.04 -15.44
CA VAL A 71 3.21 -5.26 -14.89
C VAL A 71 2.70 -4.97 -13.49
N TYR A 72 1.44 -5.29 -13.21
CA TYR A 72 0.81 -5.04 -11.91
C TYR A 72 0.50 -6.34 -11.18
N ASN A 73 0.82 -6.35 -9.90
CA ASN A 73 0.39 -7.40 -8.98
C ASN A 73 -0.62 -6.83 -7.98
N THR A 74 -1.40 -7.72 -7.37
CA THR A 74 -2.38 -7.35 -6.33
C THR A 74 -2.15 -8.19 -5.09
N LEU A 75 -1.92 -7.53 -3.96
CA LEU A 75 -1.85 -8.16 -2.65
C LEU A 75 -3.22 -8.07 -1.96
N LYS A 76 -3.75 -9.21 -1.51
CA LYS A 76 -5.02 -9.30 -0.78
C LYS A 76 -4.80 -9.82 0.62
N VAL A 77 -5.29 -9.07 1.60
CA VAL A 77 -5.26 -9.44 3.01
C VAL A 77 -6.68 -9.85 3.43
N PRO A 78 -6.87 -11.07 3.95
CA PRO A 78 -8.18 -11.55 4.36
C PRO A 78 -8.63 -10.94 5.69
N THR A 79 -9.87 -11.25 6.09
CA THR A 79 -10.43 -10.89 7.40
C THR A 79 -9.53 -11.35 8.53
N GLY A 80 -9.23 -10.45 9.46
CA GLY A 80 -8.34 -10.69 10.61
C GLY A 80 -6.86 -10.77 10.26
N GLY A 81 -6.49 -10.56 8.98
CA GLY A 81 -5.11 -10.54 8.53
C GLY A 81 -4.47 -9.15 8.66
N PHE A 82 -3.15 -9.17 8.60
CA PHE A 82 -2.31 -7.98 8.52
C PHE A 82 -1.05 -8.37 7.73
N TYR A 83 -0.58 -7.52 6.83
CA TYR A 83 0.59 -7.88 6.03
C TYR A 83 1.46 -6.68 5.67
N GLN A 84 2.77 -6.89 5.67
CA GLN A 84 3.76 -5.89 5.29
C GLN A 84 4.28 -6.13 3.87
N LEU A 85 4.42 -5.05 3.11
CA LEU A 85 4.95 -5.04 1.75
C LEU A 85 6.01 -3.95 1.62
N GLU A 86 7.15 -4.28 1.01
CA GLU A 86 8.13 -3.29 0.56
C GLU A 86 8.11 -3.24 -0.97
N LEU A 87 7.74 -2.07 -1.49
CA LEU A 87 7.66 -1.79 -2.93
C LEU A 87 9.06 -1.61 -3.56
N ALA A 88 9.14 -1.65 -4.88
CA ALA A 88 10.39 -1.59 -5.62
C ALA A 88 11.21 -0.30 -5.40
N ASP A 89 10.58 0.80 -5.01
CA ASP A 89 11.24 2.05 -4.65
C ASP A 89 11.74 2.09 -3.20
N GLY A 90 11.42 1.07 -2.39
CA GLY A 90 11.70 0.98 -0.96
C GLY A 90 10.63 1.64 -0.08
N THR A 91 9.49 2.02 -0.64
CA THR A 91 8.30 2.41 0.13
C THR A 91 7.76 1.21 0.87
N LYS A 92 7.47 1.38 2.16
CA LYS A 92 6.88 0.35 3.00
C LYS A 92 5.39 0.58 3.17
N VAL A 93 4.62 -0.49 3.09
CA VAL A 93 3.17 -0.48 3.20
C VAL A 93 2.73 -1.58 4.17
N TRP A 94 1.86 -1.25 5.10
CA TRP A 94 1.22 -2.19 6.00
C TRP A 94 -0.27 -2.21 5.70
N LEU A 95 -0.73 -3.33 5.16
CA LEU A 95 -2.14 -3.55 4.85
C LEU A 95 -2.86 -4.15 6.04
N ASN A 96 -4.01 -3.58 6.38
CA ASN A 96 -4.90 -4.09 7.41
C ASN A 96 -5.85 -5.17 6.86
N SER A 97 -6.67 -5.73 7.73
CA SER A 97 -7.72 -6.71 7.40
C SER A 97 -8.60 -6.25 6.24
N GLU A 98 -9.02 -7.19 5.40
CA GLU A 98 -9.95 -6.95 4.27
C GLU A 98 -9.47 -5.89 3.27
N SER A 99 -8.15 -5.78 3.11
CA SER A 99 -7.55 -4.77 2.25
C SER A 99 -6.90 -5.37 1.01
N GLU A 100 -6.94 -4.59 -0.06
CA GLU A 100 -6.36 -4.94 -1.35
C GLU A 100 -5.49 -3.78 -1.85
N LEU A 101 -4.23 -4.06 -2.20
CA LEU A 101 -3.33 -3.12 -2.83
C LEU A 101 -2.90 -3.66 -4.20
N ARG A 102 -3.20 -2.91 -5.25
CA ARG A 102 -2.68 -3.16 -6.59
C ARG A 102 -1.54 -2.18 -6.88
N PHE A 103 -0.39 -2.71 -7.28
CA PHE A 103 0.83 -1.94 -7.46
C PHE A 103 1.67 -2.51 -8.61
N PRO A 104 2.50 -1.68 -9.29
CA PRO A 104 3.36 -2.16 -10.35
C PRO A 104 4.60 -2.85 -9.75
N VAL A 105 5.09 -3.87 -10.42
CA VAL A 105 6.35 -4.57 -10.08
C VAL A 105 7.55 -3.61 -10.09
N ARG A 106 7.48 -2.59 -10.96
CA ARG A 106 8.38 -1.44 -11.02
C ARG A 106 7.59 -0.17 -11.28
N PHE A 107 8.04 0.95 -10.76
CA PHE A 107 7.38 2.23 -11.03
C PHE A 107 7.81 2.82 -12.38
N ALA A 108 6.92 3.61 -12.97
CA ALA A 108 7.23 4.45 -14.13
C ALA A 108 8.16 5.61 -13.73
N VAL A 109 8.89 6.14 -14.71
CA VAL A 109 9.77 7.29 -14.50
C VAL A 109 9.00 8.53 -14.00
N ASN A 110 7.76 8.70 -14.43
CA ASN A 110 6.97 9.92 -14.22
C ASN A 110 6.00 9.83 -13.03
N GLY A 111 6.07 8.78 -12.20
CA GLY A 111 5.19 8.66 -11.04
C GLY A 111 5.11 7.27 -10.47
N ARG A 112 4.80 7.21 -9.17
CA ARG A 112 4.69 5.99 -8.39
C ARG A 112 3.23 5.79 -8.00
N ASN A 113 2.48 5.09 -8.86
CA ASN A 113 1.04 4.93 -8.72
C ASN A 113 0.68 3.56 -8.14
N VAL A 114 -0.16 3.55 -7.11
CA VAL A 114 -0.75 2.35 -6.52
C VAL A 114 -2.26 2.55 -6.31
N TYR A 115 -3.01 1.44 -6.14
CA TYR A 115 -4.47 1.45 -6.00
C TYR A 115 -4.84 0.70 -4.72
N LEU A 116 -5.54 1.37 -3.81
CA LEU A 116 -5.94 0.83 -2.51
C LEU A 116 -7.46 0.66 -2.41
N LYS A 117 -7.87 -0.49 -1.85
CA LYS A 117 -9.20 -0.71 -1.27
C LYS A 117 -9.00 -1.23 0.15
N GLY A 118 -9.72 -0.69 1.13
CA GLY A 118 -9.54 -1.02 2.53
C GLY A 118 -8.61 -0.07 3.25
N GLU A 119 -7.79 -0.55 4.16
CA GLU A 119 -6.94 0.27 5.01
C GLU A 119 -5.46 -0.11 4.89
N ALA A 120 -4.62 0.91 4.76
CA ALA A 120 -3.17 0.75 4.76
C ALA A 120 -2.44 1.95 5.34
N TYR A 121 -1.37 1.66 6.07
CA TYR A 121 -0.38 2.63 6.47
C TYR A 121 0.79 2.63 5.48
N PHE A 122 1.20 3.81 5.06
CA PHE A 122 2.28 4.02 4.10
C PHE A 122 3.43 4.77 4.76
N GLN A 123 4.64 4.29 4.56
CA GLN A 123 5.88 5.02 4.81
C GLN A 123 6.60 5.19 3.47
N VAL A 124 6.28 6.29 2.80
CA VAL A 124 6.73 6.54 1.43
C VAL A 124 8.15 7.05 1.42
N LYS A 125 9.00 6.39 0.63
CA LYS A 125 10.37 6.85 0.39
C LYS A 125 10.35 8.20 -0.30
N ARG A 126 11.11 9.16 0.25
CA ARG A 126 11.16 10.52 -0.27
C ARG A 126 11.77 10.57 -1.66
N ASP A 127 11.01 11.11 -2.59
CA ASP A 127 11.42 11.44 -3.95
C ASP A 127 10.55 12.60 -4.46
N THR A 128 11.16 13.78 -4.63
CA THR A 128 10.47 15.00 -5.06
C THR A 128 10.27 15.08 -6.57
N MET A 129 11.01 14.26 -7.33
CA MET A 129 10.94 14.24 -8.79
C MET A 129 9.89 13.24 -9.28
N SER A 130 9.58 12.22 -8.48
CA SER A 130 8.60 11.19 -8.81
C SER A 130 7.53 11.09 -7.70
N PRO A 131 6.41 11.82 -7.79
CA PRO A 131 5.35 11.78 -6.79
C PRO A 131 4.79 10.37 -6.60
N PHE A 132 4.46 10.03 -5.35
CA PHE A 132 3.76 8.79 -5.01
C PHE A 132 2.27 9.08 -4.89
N ARG A 133 1.45 8.34 -5.61
CA ARG A 133 -0.01 8.52 -5.64
C ARG A 133 -0.73 7.24 -5.30
N VAL A 134 -1.59 7.32 -4.29
CA VAL A 134 -2.53 6.26 -3.94
C VAL A 134 -3.88 6.62 -4.54
N TYR A 135 -4.33 5.83 -5.51
CA TYR A 135 -5.67 5.94 -6.06
C TYR A 135 -6.64 5.17 -5.18
N LEU A 136 -7.72 5.82 -4.84
CA LEU A 136 -8.90 5.29 -4.19
C LEU A 136 -10.02 5.28 -5.24
N ASN A 137 -11.23 4.92 -4.92
CA ASN A 137 -12.29 4.80 -5.94
C ASN A 137 -12.41 6.05 -6.85
N GLU A 138 -12.83 7.20 -6.29
CA GLU A 138 -13.04 8.47 -7.01
C GLU A 138 -12.13 9.61 -6.51
N SER A 139 -11.10 9.26 -5.77
CA SER A 139 -10.18 10.21 -5.15
C SER A 139 -8.75 9.69 -5.16
N SER A 140 -7.80 10.55 -4.87
CA SER A 140 -6.40 10.18 -4.76
C SER A 140 -5.66 10.95 -3.67
N VAL A 141 -4.64 10.31 -3.13
CA VAL A 141 -3.70 10.89 -2.18
C VAL A 141 -2.34 10.98 -2.84
N THR A 142 -1.76 12.18 -2.92
CA THR A 142 -0.45 12.43 -3.54
C THR A 142 0.54 12.93 -2.49
N VAL A 143 1.72 12.32 -2.46
CA VAL A 143 2.81 12.64 -1.52
C VAL A 143 4.18 12.60 -2.20
N LEU A 144 5.20 13.21 -1.58
CA LEU A 144 6.58 13.20 -2.06
C LEU A 144 7.54 12.40 -1.16
N GLY A 145 7.09 11.99 0.03
CA GLY A 145 7.88 11.31 1.05
C GLY A 145 7.27 11.56 2.42
N THR A 146 6.34 10.71 2.82
CA THR A 146 5.36 11.00 3.85
C THR A 146 4.97 9.71 4.54
N SER A 147 4.68 9.79 5.84
CA SER A 147 4.11 8.71 6.63
C SER A 147 2.64 9.02 6.92
N PHE A 148 1.72 8.19 6.45
CA PHE A 148 0.27 8.43 6.56
C PHE A 148 -0.54 7.13 6.54
N ASN A 149 -1.76 7.18 7.07
CA ASN A 149 -2.74 6.10 7.00
C ASN A 149 -3.91 6.51 6.10
N ILE A 150 -4.40 5.58 5.30
CA ILE A 150 -5.66 5.71 4.56
C ILE A 150 -6.58 4.59 4.98
N LYS A 151 -7.84 4.93 5.29
CA LYS A 151 -8.94 3.99 5.48
C LYS A 151 -10.02 4.30 4.45
N ALA A 152 -10.23 3.39 3.50
CA ALA A 152 -11.11 3.53 2.35
C ALA A 152 -11.80 2.18 2.03
N TYR A 153 -12.57 1.65 2.99
CA TYR A 153 -13.37 0.46 2.77
C TYR A 153 -14.59 0.76 1.90
N LYS A 154 -14.94 -0.18 1.01
CA LYS A 154 -16.01 0.03 0.03
C LYS A 154 -17.40 0.18 0.65
N ASP A 155 -17.62 -0.44 1.81
CA ASP A 155 -18.86 -0.46 2.58
C ASP A 155 -18.95 0.69 3.60
N GLU A 156 -17.93 1.54 3.69
CA GLU A 156 -17.93 2.75 4.51
C GLU A 156 -18.24 4.00 3.67
N GLU A 157 -19.05 4.89 4.22
CA GLU A 157 -19.43 6.14 3.58
C GLU A 157 -18.29 7.16 3.50
N ASN A 158 -17.28 7.00 4.37
CA ASN A 158 -16.21 7.97 4.51
C ASN A 158 -14.83 7.36 4.26
N ILE A 159 -14.00 8.13 3.57
CA ILE A 159 -12.57 7.89 3.45
C ILE A 159 -11.84 8.77 4.46
N TYR A 160 -10.96 8.14 5.25
CA TYR A 160 -10.14 8.82 6.24
C TYR A 160 -8.68 8.82 5.77
N THR A 161 -8.04 9.98 5.77
CA THR A 161 -6.60 10.10 5.51
C THR A 161 -5.95 10.82 6.69
N THR A 162 -5.12 10.12 7.45
CA THR A 162 -4.43 10.64 8.63
C THR A 162 -2.95 10.83 8.33
N LEU A 163 -2.46 12.05 8.49
CA LEU A 163 -1.06 12.38 8.27
C LEU A 163 -0.25 12.31 9.56
N VAL A 164 0.82 11.51 9.53
CA VAL A 164 1.77 11.37 10.65
C VAL A 164 2.98 12.29 10.45
N GLU A 165 3.61 12.23 9.26
CA GLU A 165 4.81 13.02 8.96
C GLU A 165 4.82 13.42 7.48
N GLY A 166 5.30 14.64 7.18
CA GLY A 166 5.43 15.16 5.83
C GLY A 166 4.26 16.04 5.40
N SER A 167 3.74 15.85 4.19
CA SER A 167 2.59 16.56 3.63
C SER A 167 1.80 15.63 2.72
N VAL A 168 0.49 15.70 2.82
CA VAL A 168 -0.47 14.96 1.99
C VAL A 168 -1.32 15.94 1.21
N ARG A 169 -1.47 15.69 -0.09
CA ARG A 169 -2.50 16.31 -0.94
C ARG A 169 -3.57 15.28 -1.24
N PHE A 170 -4.76 15.50 -0.70
CA PHE A 170 -5.96 14.76 -1.07
C PHE A 170 -6.66 15.48 -2.23
N SER A 171 -7.12 14.76 -3.23
CA SER A 171 -7.79 15.30 -4.42
C SER A 171 -8.91 14.40 -4.86
N GLU A 172 -10.05 14.97 -5.22
CA GLU A 172 -11.11 14.29 -5.95
C GLU A 172 -10.77 14.23 -7.45
N GLU A 173 -11.05 13.11 -8.11
CA GLU A 173 -10.69 12.93 -9.54
C GLU A 173 -11.56 13.74 -10.51
N ARG A 174 -12.78 14.09 -10.11
CA ARG A 174 -13.74 14.85 -10.95
C ARG A 174 -13.54 16.37 -10.93
N GLY A 175 -12.39 16.84 -10.42
CA GLY A 175 -12.06 18.28 -10.41
C GLY A 175 -12.59 19.03 -9.18
N GLY A 176 -12.85 18.30 -8.10
CA GLY A 176 -13.27 18.83 -6.81
C GLY A 176 -12.16 19.50 -6.01
N GLU A 177 -12.44 19.73 -4.74
CA GLU A 177 -11.53 20.39 -3.81
C GLU A 177 -10.23 19.61 -3.61
N GLN A 178 -9.15 20.35 -3.47
CA GLN A 178 -7.86 19.81 -3.03
C GLN A 178 -7.61 20.23 -1.59
N ILE A 179 -7.32 19.25 -0.74
CA ILE A 179 -7.01 19.47 0.66
C ILE A 179 -5.54 19.12 0.89
N VAL A 180 -4.82 20.03 1.55
CA VAL A 180 -3.44 19.78 1.99
C VAL A 180 -3.43 19.58 3.49
N LEU A 181 -3.01 18.40 3.94
CA LEU A 181 -2.89 18.07 5.36
C LEU A 181 -1.49 18.41 5.89
N GLN A 182 -1.47 18.82 7.15
CA GLN A 182 -0.26 18.98 7.97
C GLN A 182 -0.16 17.82 8.99
N PRO A 183 1.02 17.51 9.53
CA PRO A 183 1.20 16.46 10.53
C PRO A 183 0.22 16.60 11.70
N GLY A 184 -0.39 15.47 12.08
CA GLY A 184 -1.41 15.39 13.11
C GLY A 184 -2.85 15.67 12.62
N MET A 185 -3.03 16.06 11.34
CA MET A 185 -4.36 16.26 10.76
C MET A 185 -4.91 14.97 10.14
N GLN A 186 -6.23 14.92 10.08
CA GLN A 186 -7.00 13.91 9.36
C GLN A 186 -8.01 14.61 8.45
N SER A 187 -8.09 14.16 7.19
CA SER A 187 -9.25 14.46 6.33
C SER A 187 -10.30 13.37 6.47
N VAL A 188 -11.55 13.79 6.41
CA VAL A 188 -12.70 12.91 6.29
C VAL A 188 -13.41 13.32 5.00
N TRP A 189 -13.52 12.38 4.08
CA TRP A 189 -14.18 12.59 2.79
C TRP A 189 -15.36 11.66 2.67
N ASN A 190 -16.56 12.23 2.53
CA ASN A 190 -17.78 11.45 2.32
C ASN A 190 -17.96 11.13 0.83
N VAL A 191 -18.01 9.84 0.51
CA VAL A 191 -18.05 9.34 -0.87
C VAL A 191 -19.34 9.71 -1.60
N GLU A 192 -20.48 9.73 -0.88
CA GLU A 192 -21.79 10.03 -1.49
C GLU A 192 -21.97 11.52 -1.78
N SER A 193 -21.57 12.38 -0.84
CA SER A 193 -21.75 13.84 -0.98
C SER A 193 -20.61 14.51 -1.76
N GLY A 194 -19.46 13.83 -1.92
CA GLY A 194 -18.28 14.41 -2.54
C GLY A 194 -17.66 15.55 -1.71
N LYS A 195 -17.77 15.50 -0.37
CA LYS A 195 -17.29 16.56 0.54
C LYS A 195 -16.58 15.99 1.76
#